data_043976bcbb718954d1de2b4e76a092f4
#
_entry.id   043976bcbb718954d1de2b4e76a092f4
#
_cell.length_a   1.000
_cell.length_b   1.000
_cell.length_c   1.000
_cell.angle_alpha   90.00
_cell.angle_beta   90.00
_cell.angle_gamma   90.00
#
_symmetry.space_group_name_H-M   'P 1'
#
loop_
_entity.id
_entity.type
_entity.pdbx_description
1 polymer ?
#
loop_
_entity_poly.entity_id
_entity_poly.type
_entity_poly.pdbx_seq_one_letter_code
_entity_poly.pdbx_strand_id
1 'polypeptide(L)'
;MAERRARNRRLLAASAAAVAVLIAAVGTVVSGGIASAGQVGVMAATAGCGKAPTLRDGTYTIQSGGRARTYILRLPGNYNSNQAYRLVVGLHWLNGSANDVVGNGFYGLQQRSGNSAIFVAPQGLDAGWANTGGRDVTLVDDILRTVENDLCVDTSQRFALGFSYGGAMSYALACARPAVFRAVAPIAGANLSGCSSASQPVAYFGIHGTRDSVLNISQGRSIRDTFVRLNGCTAQNPPEPAQNSGTHISTNYAGCRAGYPVRWAAHDGDHVPLPTDRNASTSWVSSEVWQFFTQFGSTTSPSPSNPGPSSPGPSNPGPSVSSSNPPVPGACRVTAKVNAWNNGLTADITVTNTGTTTVNGWRLVFRLPSGQTITGGWNAGYSPNSGQVTATNVGYNGVLAPGASASFGFQATHTGNSGAPTEYTLNGSACTA
;
A
#
# COMPACT_ATOMS: atom_id res chain seq x y z
N MET A 1 67.57 24.16 14.89
CA MET A 1 68.07 24.44 13.54
C MET A 1 66.85 24.56 12.67
N ALA A 2 66.24 25.74 12.54
CA ALA A 2 66.68 26.89 11.80
C ALA A 2 66.73 26.61 10.30
N GLU A 3 65.83 27.33 9.69
CA GLU A 3 65.86 27.99 8.38
C GLU A 3 65.53 27.15 7.13
N ARG A 4 64.62 27.61 6.29
CA ARG A 4 64.39 28.88 5.54
C ARG A 4 62.99 28.93 5.00
N ARG A 5 62.17 29.82 5.30
CA ARG A 5 61.88 31.20 4.85
C ARG A 5 62.17 31.50 3.38
N ALA A 6 61.09 31.82 2.67
CA ALA A 6 60.81 33.04 1.94
C ALA A 6 60.84 33.04 0.40
N ARG A 7 59.80 33.74 -0.11
CA ARG A 7 59.67 34.53 -1.37
C ARG A 7 59.19 33.79 -2.61
N ASN A 8 58.04 34.18 -3.19
CA ASN A 8 57.94 35.48 -3.92
C ASN A 8 56.48 35.89 -4.11
N ARG A 9 56.24 37.14 -3.76
CA ARG A 9 55.17 38.00 -4.28
C ARG A 9 55.64 38.67 -5.56
N ARG A 10 54.71 38.92 -6.47
CA ARG A 10 54.63 40.05 -7.46
C ARG A 10 53.86 39.55 -8.71
N LEU A 11 53.06 40.27 -9.44
CA LEU A 11 52.41 41.58 -9.41
C LEU A 11 51.48 41.61 -10.65
N LEU A 12 50.28 42.18 -10.46
CA LEU A 12 49.57 43.12 -11.34
C LEU A 12 49.53 42.86 -12.86
N ALA A 13 48.31 42.84 -13.45
CA ALA A 13 47.84 44.00 -14.19
C ALA A 13 46.36 43.83 -14.62
N ALA A 14 45.66 44.96 -14.52
CA ALA A 14 44.28 45.18 -14.88
C ALA A 14 44.10 45.27 -16.40
N SER A 15 42.90 44.91 -16.89
CA SER A 15 42.33 45.50 -18.12
C SER A 15 40.83 45.61 -17.97
N ALA A 16 40.37 46.82 -17.85
CA ALA A 16 38.99 47.24 -17.93
C ALA A 16 38.53 47.28 -19.39
N ALA A 17 37.34 46.78 -19.68
CA ALA A 17 36.59 47.15 -20.87
C ALA A 17 35.12 47.24 -20.48
N ALA A 18 34.58 48.46 -20.50
CA ALA A 18 33.20 48.79 -20.33
C ALA A 18 32.39 48.48 -21.59
N VAL A 19 31.19 47.89 -21.47
CA VAL A 19 30.13 47.99 -22.48
C VAL A 19 28.77 48.03 -21.79
N ALA A 20 28.12 49.17 -21.95
CA ALA A 20 26.70 49.49 -22.07
C ALA A 20 25.63 48.74 -21.25
N VAL A 21 25.01 49.55 -20.42
CA VAL A 21 23.68 49.35 -19.76
C VAL A 21 22.59 49.33 -20.81
N LEU A 22 21.78 48.27 -20.81
CA LEU A 22 20.41 48.28 -21.39
C LEU A 22 19.46 47.86 -20.25
N ILE A 23 18.75 48.84 -19.73
CA ILE A 23 17.68 48.67 -18.76
C ILE A 23 16.44 48.16 -19.54
N ALA A 24 16.08 46.92 -19.34
CA ALA A 24 14.73 46.43 -19.64
C ALA A 24 14.03 46.12 -18.31
N ALA A 25 13.11 46.98 -17.94
CA ALA A 25 12.19 46.75 -16.84
C ALA A 25 11.27 45.57 -17.19
N VAL A 26 11.48 44.42 -16.55
CA VAL A 26 10.53 43.31 -16.57
C VAL A 26 9.93 43.22 -15.18
N GLY A 27 8.63 43.47 -15.11
CA GLY A 27 7.84 43.37 -13.89
C GLY A 27 7.93 41.97 -13.29
N THR A 28 8.31 41.87 -12.02
CA THR A 28 8.25 40.68 -11.22
C THR A 28 6.78 40.35 -10.93
N VAL A 29 6.22 39.45 -11.70
CA VAL A 29 5.01 38.71 -11.30
C VAL A 29 5.44 37.75 -10.19
N VAL A 30 5.05 38.06 -8.97
CA VAL A 30 5.15 37.12 -7.85
C VAL A 30 4.16 35.99 -8.12
N SER A 31 4.61 34.94 -8.77
CA SER A 31 3.88 33.67 -8.85
C SER A 31 3.94 33.02 -7.47
N GLY A 32 2.86 33.16 -6.71
CA GLY A 32 2.65 32.36 -5.50
C GLY A 32 2.75 30.88 -5.89
N GLY A 33 3.78 30.21 -5.44
CA GLY A 33 3.95 28.78 -5.61
C GLY A 33 2.79 28.04 -4.94
N ILE A 34 1.87 27.54 -5.74
CA ILE A 34 0.92 26.51 -5.31
C ILE A 34 1.78 25.29 -5.03
N ALA A 35 1.87 24.91 -3.76
CA ALA A 35 2.49 23.64 -3.38
C ALA A 35 1.80 22.53 -4.18
N SER A 36 2.53 21.90 -5.09
CA SER A 36 2.05 20.72 -5.82
C SER A 36 1.63 19.67 -4.82
N ALA A 37 0.32 19.41 -4.74
CA ALA A 37 -0.21 18.23 -4.11
C ALA A 37 0.52 17.02 -4.72
N GLY A 38 1.08 16.17 -3.86
CA GLY A 38 1.88 15.02 -4.28
C GLY A 38 1.19 14.24 -5.37
N GLN A 39 1.88 14.04 -6.48
CA GLN A 39 1.39 13.21 -7.58
C GLN A 39 1.12 11.80 -7.04
N VAL A 40 -0.15 11.45 -6.94
CA VAL A 40 -0.59 10.05 -6.84
C VAL A 40 -0.11 9.38 -8.12
N GLY A 41 0.78 8.39 -8.00
CA GLY A 41 1.42 7.76 -9.15
C GLY A 41 0.38 7.33 -10.19
N VAL A 42 0.53 7.88 -11.39
CA VAL A 42 -0.22 7.42 -12.57
C VAL A 42 0.22 5.98 -12.85
N MET A 43 -0.74 5.07 -13.04
CA MET A 43 -0.45 3.71 -13.50
C MET A 43 0.44 3.78 -14.76
N ALA A 44 1.69 3.38 -14.63
CA ALA A 44 2.50 3.07 -15.81
C ALA A 44 2.32 1.57 -16.10
N ALA A 45 1.53 1.28 -17.14
CA ALA A 45 1.41 -0.07 -17.66
C ALA A 45 2.80 -0.55 -18.13
N THR A 46 3.21 -1.74 -17.70
CA THR A 46 4.50 -2.31 -18.07
C THR A 46 4.51 -2.81 -19.51
N ALA A 47 5.71 -3.03 -20.05
CA ALA A 47 5.89 -3.48 -21.43
C ALA A 47 5.22 -4.83 -21.75
N GLY A 48 4.95 -5.63 -20.72
CA GLY A 48 4.23 -6.90 -20.83
C GLY A 48 2.71 -6.79 -21.00
N CYS A 49 2.13 -5.59 -20.76
CA CYS A 49 0.68 -5.40 -20.91
C CYS A 49 0.24 -5.56 -22.37
N GLY A 50 -0.86 -6.29 -22.55
CA GLY A 50 -1.42 -6.58 -23.89
C GLY A 50 -0.67 -7.63 -24.70
N LYS A 51 0.44 -8.18 -24.18
CA LYS A 51 1.23 -9.20 -24.88
C LYS A 51 0.94 -10.60 -24.35
N ALA A 52 1.10 -11.61 -25.20
CA ALA A 52 1.11 -13.00 -24.75
C ALA A 52 2.36 -13.22 -23.90
N PRO A 53 2.23 -13.61 -22.63
CA PRO A 53 3.36 -13.78 -21.75
C PRO A 53 4.17 -15.04 -22.10
N THR A 54 5.49 -14.96 -21.98
CA THR A 54 6.39 -16.12 -22.10
C THR A 54 6.69 -16.74 -20.72
N LEU A 55 6.68 -15.91 -19.67
CA LEU A 55 6.84 -16.38 -18.29
C LEU A 55 5.57 -17.09 -17.81
N ARG A 56 5.78 -18.14 -17.02
CA ARG A 56 4.75 -18.99 -16.38
C ARG A 56 5.15 -19.22 -14.92
N ASP A 57 4.28 -19.89 -14.17
CA ASP A 57 4.68 -20.42 -12.87
C ASP A 57 5.94 -21.25 -13.01
N GLY A 58 6.96 -20.97 -12.21
CA GLY A 58 8.22 -21.71 -12.31
C GLY A 58 9.38 -21.08 -11.59
N THR A 59 10.51 -21.78 -11.65
CA THR A 59 11.81 -21.30 -11.16
C THR A 59 12.64 -20.83 -12.34
N TYR A 60 13.19 -19.63 -12.21
CA TYR A 60 13.98 -18.97 -13.25
C TYR A 60 15.38 -18.66 -12.76
N THR A 61 16.33 -18.72 -13.68
CA THR A 61 17.71 -18.27 -13.46
C THR A 61 17.96 -17.04 -14.32
N ILE A 62 18.49 -15.99 -13.71
CA ILE A 62 18.89 -14.75 -14.40
C ILE A 62 20.34 -14.40 -14.06
N GLN A 63 20.98 -13.63 -14.93
CA GLN A 63 22.26 -13.01 -14.62
C GLN A 63 22.02 -11.72 -13.85
N SER A 64 22.57 -11.61 -12.64
CA SER A 64 22.46 -10.43 -11.80
C SER A 64 23.77 -10.17 -11.06
N GLY A 65 24.29 -8.96 -11.21
CA GLY A 65 25.60 -8.59 -10.63
C GLY A 65 26.76 -9.52 -11.05
N GLY A 66 26.74 -10.02 -12.29
CA GLY A 66 27.76 -10.93 -12.84
C GLY A 66 27.66 -12.38 -12.36
N ARG A 67 26.55 -12.77 -11.73
CA ARG A 67 26.31 -14.13 -11.20
C ARG A 67 24.97 -14.68 -11.65
N ALA A 68 24.89 -16.00 -11.81
CA ALA A 68 23.63 -16.70 -11.97
C ALA A 68 22.87 -16.66 -10.64
N ARG A 69 21.64 -16.11 -10.64
CA ARG A 69 20.75 -16.00 -9.48
C ARG A 69 19.39 -16.58 -9.84
N THR A 70 18.71 -17.14 -8.87
CA THR A 70 17.39 -17.76 -9.08
C THR A 70 16.28 -17.03 -8.36
N TYR A 71 15.07 -17.15 -8.90
CA TYR A 71 13.84 -16.75 -8.26
C TYR A 71 12.70 -17.67 -8.67
N ILE A 72 11.65 -17.72 -7.87
CA ILE A 72 10.42 -18.44 -8.19
C ILE A 72 9.33 -17.41 -8.49
N LEU A 73 8.61 -17.64 -9.59
CA LEU A 73 7.46 -16.84 -10.03
C LEU A 73 6.16 -17.61 -9.79
N ARG A 74 5.14 -16.91 -9.33
CA ARG A 74 3.75 -17.40 -9.24
C ARG A 74 2.82 -16.36 -9.85
N LEU A 75 2.05 -16.80 -10.82
CA LEU A 75 1.02 -16.00 -11.50
C LEU A 75 -0.35 -16.28 -10.88
N PRO A 76 -1.30 -15.34 -10.99
CA PRO A 76 -2.71 -15.65 -10.75
C PRO A 76 -3.20 -16.71 -11.74
N GLY A 77 -4.02 -17.67 -11.26
CA GLY A 77 -4.49 -18.79 -12.08
C GLY A 77 -5.30 -18.36 -13.32
N ASN A 78 -5.83 -17.15 -13.30
CA ASN A 78 -6.56 -16.50 -14.38
C ASN A 78 -5.81 -15.31 -14.99
N TYR A 79 -4.46 -15.37 -15.03
CA TYR A 79 -3.66 -14.25 -15.53
C TYR A 79 -4.13 -13.76 -16.89
N ASN A 80 -4.35 -12.45 -16.98
CA ASN A 80 -4.76 -11.75 -18.20
C ASN A 80 -3.81 -10.58 -18.46
N SER A 81 -3.11 -10.59 -19.57
CA SER A 81 -2.16 -9.53 -19.93
C SER A 81 -2.80 -8.15 -20.18
N ASN A 82 -4.11 -8.08 -20.33
CA ASN A 82 -4.84 -6.81 -20.43
C ASN A 82 -5.24 -6.21 -19.06
N GLN A 83 -4.89 -6.90 -17.97
CA GLN A 83 -5.13 -6.45 -16.61
C GLN A 83 -3.79 -6.24 -15.90
N ALA A 84 -3.57 -5.05 -15.35
CA ALA A 84 -2.37 -4.78 -14.55
C ALA A 84 -2.52 -5.36 -13.13
N TYR A 85 -1.52 -6.15 -12.72
CA TYR A 85 -1.51 -6.84 -11.44
C TYR A 85 -0.57 -6.18 -10.44
N ARG A 86 -0.88 -6.30 -9.16
CA ARG A 86 0.08 -6.06 -8.07
C ARG A 86 1.25 -7.00 -8.19
N LEU A 87 2.44 -6.56 -7.79
CA LEU A 87 3.63 -7.40 -7.70
C LEU A 87 4.12 -7.47 -6.25
N VAL A 88 4.24 -8.66 -5.70
CA VAL A 88 4.67 -8.90 -4.33
C VAL A 88 5.98 -9.68 -4.33
N VAL A 89 7.02 -9.11 -3.71
CA VAL A 89 8.32 -9.74 -3.49
C VAL A 89 8.34 -10.36 -2.10
N GLY A 90 8.39 -11.68 -2.00
CA GLY A 90 8.52 -12.44 -0.76
C GLY A 90 9.96 -12.86 -0.51
N LEU A 91 10.51 -12.53 0.67
CA LEU A 91 11.92 -12.69 1.01
C LEU A 91 12.08 -13.69 2.16
N HIS A 92 12.89 -14.73 1.95
CA HIS A 92 13.11 -15.82 2.93
C HIS A 92 13.98 -15.35 4.12
N TRP A 93 13.94 -16.11 5.21
CA TRP A 93 14.77 -15.91 6.41
C TRP A 93 16.17 -16.50 6.27
N LEU A 94 17.02 -16.32 7.26
CA LEU A 94 18.36 -16.94 7.32
C LEU A 94 18.24 -18.47 7.31
N ASN A 95 19.01 -19.13 6.46
CA ASN A 95 18.95 -20.56 6.19
C ASN A 95 17.64 -21.06 5.57
N GLY A 96 16.76 -20.14 5.17
CA GLY A 96 15.60 -20.44 4.35
C GLY A 96 15.90 -20.34 2.85
N SER A 97 14.87 -20.53 2.06
CA SER A 97 14.95 -20.54 0.60
C SER A 97 13.72 -19.89 -0.06
N ALA A 98 13.81 -19.61 -1.34
CA ALA A 98 12.66 -19.20 -2.15
C ALA A 98 11.53 -20.26 -2.12
N ASN A 99 11.87 -21.56 -2.04
CA ASN A 99 10.89 -22.63 -1.91
C ASN A 99 10.11 -22.54 -0.59
N ASP A 100 10.75 -22.16 0.50
CA ASP A 100 10.05 -22.00 1.79
C ASP A 100 9.05 -20.84 1.75
N VAL A 101 9.39 -19.75 1.07
CA VAL A 101 8.46 -18.63 0.85
C VAL A 101 7.25 -19.06 0.03
N VAL A 102 7.48 -19.82 -1.04
CA VAL A 102 6.40 -20.39 -1.87
C VAL A 102 5.59 -21.42 -1.08
N GLY A 103 6.25 -22.30 -0.33
CA GLY A 103 5.60 -23.34 0.47
C GLY A 103 4.66 -22.80 1.54
N ASN A 104 4.96 -21.61 2.10
CA ASN A 104 4.08 -20.94 3.05
C ASN A 104 3.12 -19.92 2.37
N GLY A 105 3.01 -19.94 1.03
CA GLY A 105 2.12 -19.11 0.26
C GLY A 105 2.44 -17.60 0.37
N PHE A 106 3.74 -17.25 0.39
CA PHE A 106 4.21 -15.87 0.56
C PHE A 106 3.66 -15.25 1.86
N TYR A 107 3.88 -15.95 2.96
CA TYR A 107 3.34 -15.58 4.28
C TYR A 107 1.80 -15.53 4.29
N GLY A 108 1.15 -16.42 3.51
CA GLY A 108 -0.30 -16.53 3.36
C GLY A 108 -0.93 -15.49 2.42
N LEU A 109 -0.14 -14.59 1.80
CA LEU A 109 -0.67 -13.55 0.92
C LEU A 109 -1.17 -14.10 -0.42
N GLN A 110 -0.57 -15.18 -0.93
CA GLN A 110 -0.98 -15.76 -2.21
C GLN A 110 -2.45 -16.18 -2.18
N GLN A 111 -2.88 -16.88 -1.13
CA GLN A 111 -4.27 -17.25 -0.94
C GLN A 111 -5.18 -16.02 -0.75
N ARG A 112 -4.71 -15.03 0.06
CA ARG A 112 -5.46 -13.79 0.31
C ARG A 112 -5.65 -12.93 -0.94
N SER A 113 -4.73 -13.03 -1.89
CA SER A 113 -4.79 -12.23 -3.12
C SER A 113 -6.01 -12.54 -4.01
N GLY A 114 -6.61 -13.73 -3.89
CA GLY A 114 -7.73 -14.12 -4.74
C GLY A 114 -7.43 -13.95 -6.23
N ASN A 115 -6.22 -14.30 -6.67
CA ASN A 115 -5.73 -14.12 -8.04
C ASN A 115 -5.58 -12.66 -8.50
N SER A 116 -5.36 -11.70 -7.60
CA SER A 116 -5.17 -10.28 -7.94
C SER A 116 -3.72 -9.80 -7.88
N ALA A 117 -2.74 -10.70 -7.72
CA ALA A 117 -1.34 -10.37 -7.63
C ALA A 117 -0.42 -11.41 -8.28
N ILE A 118 0.71 -10.94 -8.78
CA ILE A 118 1.87 -11.72 -9.19
C ILE A 118 2.83 -11.76 -7.99
N PHE A 119 3.44 -12.92 -7.75
CA PHE A 119 4.37 -13.13 -6.64
C PHE A 119 5.73 -13.58 -7.14
N VAL A 120 6.79 -13.04 -6.57
CA VAL A 120 8.17 -13.48 -6.81
C VAL A 120 8.89 -13.77 -5.51
N ALA A 121 9.60 -14.89 -5.44
CA ALA A 121 10.45 -15.27 -4.33
C ALA A 121 11.90 -15.35 -4.81
N PRO A 122 12.72 -14.30 -4.62
CA PRO A 122 14.15 -14.37 -4.93
C PRO A 122 14.89 -15.32 -3.99
N GLN A 123 15.98 -15.95 -4.49
CA GLN A 123 16.90 -16.72 -3.67
C GLN A 123 18.09 -15.86 -3.27
N GLY A 124 18.27 -15.66 -1.98
CA GLY A 124 19.45 -15.03 -1.40
C GLY A 124 20.69 -15.88 -1.52
N LEU A 125 21.87 -15.27 -1.65
CA LEU A 125 23.15 -15.97 -1.60
C LEU A 125 23.46 -16.40 -0.16
N ASP A 126 24.09 -17.53 -0.02
CA ASP A 126 24.47 -18.10 1.28
C ASP A 126 23.26 -18.24 2.23
N ALA A 127 22.10 -18.60 1.65
CA ALA A 127 20.81 -18.70 2.31
C ALA A 127 20.46 -17.47 3.19
N GLY A 128 20.80 -16.27 2.73
CA GLY A 128 20.61 -15.04 3.50
C GLY A 128 20.62 -13.79 2.63
N TRP A 129 20.62 -12.63 3.27
CA TRP A 129 20.51 -11.32 2.64
C TRP A 129 21.56 -10.33 3.17
N ALA A 130 22.82 -10.73 3.12
CA ALA A 130 23.91 -9.82 3.52
C ALA A 130 23.96 -8.56 2.64
N ASN A 131 23.47 -8.66 1.42
CA ASN A 131 23.34 -7.54 0.46
C ASN A 131 24.62 -6.72 0.31
N THR A 132 25.78 -7.38 0.42
CA THR A 132 27.09 -6.73 0.31
C THR A 132 27.22 -6.00 -1.02
N GLY A 133 27.51 -4.71 -0.98
CA GLY A 133 27.61 -3.86 -2.16
C GLY A 133 26.28 -3.67 -2.90
N GLY A 134 25.13 -3.96 -2.27
CA GLY A 134 23.81 -3.81 -2.90
C GLY A 134 23.43 -4.97 -3.82
N ARG A 135 24.14 -6.09 -3.79
CA ARG A 135 24.00 -7.22 -4.73
C ARG A 135 22.59 -7.84 -4.73
N ASP A 136 21.89 -7.81 -3.60
CA ASP A 136 20.55 -8.39 -3.49
C ASP A 136 19.46 -7.37 -3.86
N VAL A 137 19.70 -6.08 -3.68
CA VAL A 137 18.89 -5.01 -4.28
C VAL A 137 18.98 -5.08 -5.81
N THR A 138 20.18 -5.26 -6.38
CA THR A 138 20.40 -5.45 -7.82
C THR A 138 19.65 -6.68 -8.34
N LEU A 139 19.67 -7.79 -7.59
CA LEU A 139 18.88 -8.98 -7.94
C LEU A 139 17.38 -8.66 -8.07
N VAL A 140 16.83 -7.95 -7.09
CA VAL A 140 15.40 -7.60 -7.13
C VAL A 140 15.10 -6.64 -8.29
N ASP A 141 15.96 -5.66 -8.57
CA ASP A 141 15.82 -4.77 -9.74
C ASP A 141 15.80 -5.56 -11.06
N ASP A 142 16.68 -6.56 -11.20
CA ASP A 142 16.77 -7.40 -12.40
C ASP A 142 15.55 -8.32 -12.56
N ILE A 143 15.02 -8.85 -11.45
CA ILE A 143 13.77 -9.63 -11.45
C ILE A 143 12.59 -8.74 -11.85
N LEU A 144 12.45 -7.56 -11.24
CA LEU A 144 11.37 -6.63 -11.58
C LEU A 144 11.41 -6.30 -13.08
N ARG A 145 12.59 -5.96 -13.61
CA ARG A 145 12.76 -5.68 -15.05
C ARG A 145 12.34 -6.87 -15.92
N THR A 146 12.76 -8.08 -15.58
CA THR A 146 12.43 -9.30 -16.31
C THR A 146 10.93 -9.57 -16.31
N VAL A 147 10.31 -9.49 -15.13
CA VAL A 147 8.89 -9.74 -14.95
C VAL A 147 8.06 -8.67 -15.67
N GLU A 148 8.41 -7.41 -15.55
CA GLU A 148 7.65 -6.28 -16.11
C GLU A 148 7.80 -6.12 -17.62
N ASN A 149 8.87 -6.64 -18.21
CA ASN A 149 9.01 -6.70 -19.66
C ASN A 149 8.06 -7.72 -20.30
N ASP A 150 7.64 -8.76 -19.57
CA ASP A 150 6.83 -9.87 -20.07
C ASP A 150 5.41 -9.90 -19.50
N LEU A 151 5.21 -9.41 -18.28
CA LEU A 151 3.94 -9.45 -17.57
C LEU A 151 3.37 -8.05 -17.34
N CYS A 152 2.03 -7.97 -17.31
CA CYS A 152 1.33 -6.72 -17.04
C CYS A 152 1.28 -6.44 -15.53
N VAL A 153 2.12 -5.54 -15.07
CA VAL A 153 2.25 -5.11 -13.67
C VAL A 153 1.82 -3.65 -13.52
N ASP A 154 1.09 -3.37 -12.46
CA ASP A 154 0.88 -2.00 -11.99
C ASP A 154 2.13 -1.55 -11.21
N THR A 155 2.95 -0.71 -11.82
CA THR A 155 4.21 -0.25 -11.21
C THR A 155 4.00 0.60 -9.96
N SER A 156 2.79 1.12 -9.73
CA SER A 156 2.42 1.80 -8.49
C SER A 156 2.04 0.83 -7.35
N GLN A 157 1.99 -0.47 -7.64
CA GLN A 157 1.52 -1.53 -6.72
C GLN A 157 2.60 -2.61 -6.52
N ARG A 158 3.84 -2.19 -6.29
CA ARG A 158 4.95 -3.09 -5.97
C ARG A 158 5.16 -3.13 -4.46
N PHE A 159 5.21 -4.33 -3.91
CA PHE A 159 5.30 -4.57 -2.46
C PHE A 159 6.43 -5.52 -2.13
N ALA A 160 7.01 -5.39 -0.95
CA ALA A 160 7.97 -6.37 -0.44
C ALA A 160 7.65 -6.73 1.01
N LEU A 161 7.82 -8.01 1.35
CA LEU A 161 7.72 -8.50 2.71
C LEU A 161 8.71 -9.64 2.92
N GLY A 162 8.96 -9.93 4.18
CA GLY A 162 9.79 -11.07 4.58
C GLY A 162 9.88 -11.17 6.09
N PHE A 163 10.30 -12.33 6.55
CA PHE A 163 10.51 -12.63 7.95
C PHE A 163 12.00 -12.62 8.29
N SER A 164 12.37 -12.15 9.49
CA SER A 164 13.73 -12.18 10.02
C SER A 164 14.71 -11.47 9.06
N TYR A 165 15.69 -12.19 8.52
CA TYR A 165 16.61 -11.65 7.52
C TYR A 165 15.88 -11.19 6.24
N GLY A 166 14.79 -11.86 5.84
CA GLY A 166 13.90 -11.37 4.76
C GLY A 166 13.18 -10.08 5.13
N GLY A 167 12.82 -9.90 6.40
CA GLY A 167 12.32 -8.63 6.92
C GLY A 167 13.37 -7.51 6.85
N ALA A 168 14.62 -7.84 7.17
CA ALA A 168 15.74 -6.91 7.01
C ALA A 168 15.96 -6.53 5.55
N MET A 169 15.84 -7.49 4.63
CA MET A 169 15.99 -7.20 3.20
C MET A 169 14.81 -6.39 2.65
N SER A 170 13.57 -6.61 3.12
CA SER A 170 12.43 -5.77 2.73
C SER A 170 12.62 -4.31 3.17
N TYR A 171 13.18 -4.10 4.36
CA TYR A 171 13.60 -2.76 4.81
C TYR A 171 14.70 -2.17 3.92
N ALA A 172 15.73 -2.97 3.56
CA ALA A 172 16.80 -2.52 2.69
C ALA A 172 16.28 -2.10 1.29
N LEU A 173 15.25 -2.79 0.76
CA LEU A 173 14.58 -2.42 -0.48
C LEU A 173 13.87 -1.06 -0.35
N ALA A 174 13.13 -0.82 0.74
CA ALA A 174 12.52 0.49 0.99
C ALA A 174 13.56 1.60 1.12
N CYS A 175 14.73 1.29 1.71
CA CYS A 175 15.84 2.22 1.86
C CYS A 175 16.48 2.57 0.51
N ALA A 176 16.78 1.55 -0.31
CA ALA A 176 17.53 1.71 -1.56
C ALA A 176 16.63 2.08 -2.75
N ARG A 177 15.36 1.75 -2.72
CA ARG A 177 14.40 1.90 -3.83
C ARG A 177 13.06 2.49 -3.36
N PRO A 178 13.05 3.64 -2.68
CA PRO A 178 11.83 4.24 -2.11
C PRO A 178 10.79 4.63 -3.18
N ALA A 179 11.22 4.92 -4.40
CA ALA A 179 10.32 5.24 -5.51
C ALA A 179 9.78 4.00 -6.24
N VAL A 180 10.32 2.80 -5.96
CA VAL A 180 9.93 1.54 -6.61
C VAL A 180 8.86 0.80 -5.80
N PHE A 181 9.05 0.73 -4.48
CA PHE A 181 8.13 0.00 -3.60
C PHE A 181 7.08 0.92 -3.01
N ARG A 182 5.83 0.58 -3.26
CA ARG A 182 4.67 1.30 -2.70
C ARG A 182 4.58 1.14 -1.19
N ALA A 183 4.84 -0.09 -0.73
CA ALA A 183 4.89 -0.40 0.69
C ALA A 183 5.77 -1.61 0.97
N VAL A 184 6.27 -1.69 2.20
CA VAL A 184 6.99 -2.86 2.72
C VAL A 184 6.40 -3.32 4.05
N ALA A 185 6.47 -4.65 4.29
CA ALA A 185 5.98 -5.27 5.52
C ALA A 185 7.06 -6.20 6.12
N PRO A 186 8.09 -5.67 6.82
CA PRO A 186 9.04 -6.49 7.54
C PRO A 186 8.39 -7.17 8.76
N ILE A 187 8.54 -8.49 8.86
CA ILE A 187 8.08 -9.32 9.97
C ILE A 187 9.33 -9.69 10.79
N ALA A 188 9.38 -9.30 12.05
CA ALA A 188 10.50 -9.53 12.97
C ALA A 188 11.86 -9.17 12.31
N GLY A 189 11.89 -8.04 11.59
CA GLY A 189 13.06 -7.57 10.86
C GLY A 189 13.94 -6.63 11.68
N ALA A 190 15.20 -6.49 11.25
CA ALA A 190 16.16 -5.55 11.79
C ALA A 190 16.96 -4.91 10.65
N ASN A 191 17.83 -3.94 10.95
CA ASN A 191 18.72 -3.35 9.94
C ASN A 191 19.96 -4.23 9.72
N LEU A 192 19.85 -5.30 8.94
CA LEU A 192 20.93 -6.28 8.70
C LEU A 192 21.38 -6.37 7.24
N SER A 193 20.67 -5.73 6.30
CA SER A 193 20.88 -5.89 4.86
C SER A 193 21.43 -4.62 4.19
N GLY A 194 22.29 -3.88 4.88
CA GLY A 194 23.08 -2.80 4.30
C GLY A 194 22.34 -1.48 4.06
N CYS A 195 21.21 -1.22 4.73
CA CYS A 195 20.63 0.12 4.73
C CYS A 195 21.37 1.01 5.73
N SER A 196 22.19 1.94 5.24
CA SER A 196 22.89 2.89 6.10
C SER A 196 21.93 3.94 6.68
N SER A 197 20.96 4.41 5.89
CA SER A 197 19.94 5.37 6.31
C SER A 197 18.83 5.45 5.26
N ALA A 198 17.60 5.11 5.62
CA ALA A 198 16.45 5.46 4.80
C ALA A 198 16.27 6.98 4.79
N SER A 199 16.07 7.57 3.61
CA SER A 199 16.01 9.03 3.42
C SER A 199 14.71 9.52 2.79
N GLN A 200 13.88 8.60 2.28
CA GLN A 200 12.65 8.91 1.57
C GLN A 200 11.46 8.18 2.21
N PRO A 201 10.25 8.72 2.11
CA PRO A 201 9.05 8.09 2.61
C PRO A 201 8.68 6.84 1.80
N VAL A 202 8.29 5.76 2.50
CA VAL A 202 7.68 4.55 1.94
C VAL A 202 6.59 4.12 2.91
N ALA A 203 5.45 3.65 2.45
CA ALA A 203 4.44 3.11 3.34
C ALA A 203 4.99 1.86 4.06
N TYR A 204 4.81 1.80 5.37
CA TYR A 204 5.52 0.85 6.22
C TYR A 204 4.57 0.14 7.19
N PHE A 205 4.64 -1.19 7.21
CA PHE A 205 3.93 -1.99 8.19
C PHE A 205 4.91 -2.93 8.91
N GLY A 206 5.36 -2.55 10.10
CA GLY A 206 6.25 -3.39 10.92
C GLY A 206 5.47 -4.34 11.83
N ILE A 207 5.91 -5.60 11.90
CA ILE A 207 5.34 -6.65 12.75
C ILE A 207 6.46 -7.23 13.60
N HIS A 208 6.27 -7.34 14.94
CA HIS A 208 7.34 -7.84 15.82
C HIS A 208 6.81 -8.47 17.11
N GLY A 209 7.51 -9.52 17.57
CA GLY A 209 7.24 -10.15 18.87
C GLY A 209 7.83 -9.34 20.04
N THR A 210 7.05 -9.14 21.10
CA THR A 210 7.53 -8.41 22.30
C THR A 210 8.62 -9.17 23.05
N ARG A 211 8.71 -10.47 22.85
CA ARG A 211 9.68 -11.37 23.46
C ARG A 211 10.63 -12.01 22.45
N ASP A 212 10.81 -11.35 21.29
CA ASP A 212 11.70 -11.84 20.24
C ASP A 212 13.12 -12.04 20.78
N SER A 213 13.53 -13.30 20.89
CA SER A 213 14.80 -13.74 21.45
C SER A 213 15.95 -13.73 20.43
N VAL A 214 15.66 -13.55 19.14
CA VAL A 214 16.63 -13.54 18.04
C VAL A 214 16.95 -12.11 17.62
N LEU A 215 15.91 -11.33 17.28
CA LEU A 215 16.03 -9.91 16.91
C LEU A 215 15.16 -9.09 17.85
N ASN A 216 15.75 -8.57 18.91
CA ASN A 216 15.02 -7.84 19.93
C ASN A 216 14.09 -6.76 19.30
N ILE A 217 12.86 -6.67 19.82
CA ILE A 217 11.82 -5.75 19.32
C ILE A 217 12.28 -4.29 19.21
N SER A 218 13.29 -3.86 19.99
CA SER A 218 13.88 -2.52 19.88
C SER A 218 14.43 -2.22 18.48
N GLN A 219 14.92 -3.26 17.76
CA GLN A 219 15.40 -3.12 16.39
C GLN A 219 14.24 -2.84 15.42
N GLY A 220 13.12 -3.55 15.58
CA GLY A 220 11.89 -3.30 14.81
C GLY A 220 11.30 -1.92 15.11
N ARG A 221 11.29 -1.50 16.39
CA ARG A 221 10.86 -0.15 16.79
C ARG A 221 11.75 0.93 16.15
N SER A 222 13.05 0.74 16.07
CA SER A 222 13.98 1.69 15.42
C SER A 222 13.68 1.89 13.94
N ILE A 223 13.37 0.79 13.21
CA ILE A 223 12.95 0.89 11.80
C ILE A 223 11.60 1.60 11.69
N ARG A 224 10.62 1.23 12.51
CA ARG A 224 9.32 1.89 12.59
C ARG A 224 9.46 3.40 12.78
N ASP A 225 10.23 3.82 13.76
CA ASP A 225 10.41 5.23 14.12
C ASP A 225 11.12 6.02 12.99
N THR A 226 11.95 5.34 12.21
CA THR A 226 12.53 5.92 11.00
C THR A 226 11.44 6.28 10.00
N PHE A 227 10.48 5.36 9.71
CA PHE A 227 9.39 5.67 8.79
C PHE A 227 8.31 6.56 9.40
N VAL A 228 8.06 6.52 10.71
CA VAL A 228 7.20 7.51 11.39
C VAL A 228 7.70 8.92 11.09
N ARG A 229 9.01 9.17 11.24
CA ARG A 229 9.64 10.47 10.96
C ARG A 229 9.64 10.82 9.47
N LEU A 230 10.06 9.90 8.59
CA LEU A 230 10.17 10.16 7.15
C LEU A 230 8.80 10.39 6.50
N ASN A 231 7.79 9.67 6.94
CA ASN A 231 6.43 9.78 6.44
C ASN A 231 5.66 10.95 7.06
N GLY A 232 6.27 11.68 8.02
CA GLY A 232 5.65 12.84 8.66
C GLY A 232 4.49 12.49 9.58
N CYS A 233 4.47 11.27 10.11
CA CYS A 233 3.43 10.82 11.03
C CYS A 233 3.59 11.48 12.41
N THR A 234 2.49 11.60 13.14
CA THR A 234 2.51 12.00 14.55
C THR A 234 3.20 10.92 15.37
N ALA A 235 4.28 11.28 16.05
CA ALA A 235 4.99 10.35 16.92
C ALA A 235 4.07 9.91 18.09
N GLN A 236 4.06 8.62 18.39
CA GLN A 236 3.32 8.04 19.51
C GLN A 236 4.03 6.79 20.01
N ASN A 237 3.74 6.42 21.26
CA ASN A 237 4.10 5.12 21.82
C ASN A 237 2.95 4.17 21.61
N PRO A 238 2.97 3.28 20.60
CA PRO A 238 1.88 2.34 20.41
C PRO A 238 1.81 1.37 21.59
N PRO A 239 0.60 1.00 22.02
CA PRO A 239 0.44 -0.03 23.05
C PRO A 239 0.98 -1.37 22.55
N GLU A 240 1.50 -2.15 23.48
CA GLU A 240 1.97 -3.51 23.23
C GLU A 240 1.17 -4.49 24.09
N PRO A 241 0.98 -5.73 23.61
CA PRO A 241 0.22 -6.72 24.36
C PRO A 241 0.94 -7.08 25.68
N ALA A 242 0.14 -7.33 26.71
CA ALA A 242 0.67 -7.80 27.99
C ALA A 242 1.35 -9.16 27.82
N GLN A 243 2.39 -9.40 28.59
CA GLN A 243 3.07 -10.69 28.59
C GLN A 243 2.11 -11.83 28.95
N ASN A 244 2.17 -12.93 28.24
CA ASN A 244 1.31 -14.11 28.33
C ASN A 244 -0.17 -13.86 27.98
N SER A 245 -0.49 -12.74 27.34
CA SER A 245 -1.83 -12.49 26.81
C SER A 245 -2.15 -13.41 25.62
N GLY A 246 -1.14 -13.76 24.84
CA GLY A 246 -1.28 -14.49 23.59
C GLY A 246 -2.08 -13.70 22.54
N THR A 247 -1.94 -12.38 22.54
CA THR A 247 -2.64 -11.47 21.63
C THR A 247 -1.66 -10.61 20.83
N HIS A 248 -2.16 -9.88 19.85
CA HIS A 248 -1.43 -8.80 19.19
C HIS A 248 -2.18 -7.48 19.32
N ILE A 249 -1.48 -6.38 19.12
CA ILE A 249 -2.05 -5.04 19.01
C ILE A 249 -1.50 -4.37 17.78
N SER A 250 -2.38 -3.97 16.87
CA SER A 250 -2.04 -3.23 15.66
C SER A 250 -2.41 -1.76 15.81
N THR A 251 -1.47 -0.87 15.54
CA THR A 251 -1.62 0.58 15.65
C THR A 251 -1.35 1.26 14.32
N ASN A 252 -2.30 2.03 13.83
CA ASN A 252 -2.09 2.94 12.71
C ASN A 252 -1.62 4.28 13.24
N TYR A 253 -0.57 4.84 12.63
CA TYR A 253 -0.08 6.16 12.97
C TYR A 253 -0.92 7.24 12.29
N ALA A 254 -1.30 8.26 13.06
CA ALA A 254 -2.03 9.43 12.56
C ALA A 254 -1.07 10.48 11.96
N GLY A 255 -1.61 11.44 11.21
CA GLY A 255 -0.87 12.60 10.70
C GLY A 255 0.14 12.29 9.61
N CYS A 256 0.26 11.06 9.17
CA CYS A 256 1.18 10.68 8.09
C CYS A 256 0.88 11.44 6.80
N ARG A 257 1.94 11.75 6.04
CA ARG A 257 1.82 12.30 4.70
C ARG A 257 0.91 11.41 3.86
N ALA A 258 0.02 12.04 3.06
CA ALA A 258 -0.90 11.32 2.18
C ALA A 258 -0.16 10.30 1.31
N GLY A 259 -0.64 9.06 1.32
CA GLY A 259 -0.04 7.95 0.59
C GLY A 259 1.10 7.23 1.31
N TYR A 260 1.57 7.68 2.48
CA TYR A 260 2.67 7.05 3.20
C TYR A 260 2.29 6.65 4.64
N PRO A 261 1.26 5.80 4.82
CA PRO A 261 0.86 5.34 6.14
C PRO A 261 1.97 4.54 6.82
N VAL A 262 1.96 4.61 8.16
CA VAL A 262 2.76 3.72 9.01
C VAL A 262 1.81 2.92 9.88
N ARG A 263 2.01 1.60 9.93
CA ARG A 263 1.33 0.66 10.82
C ARG A 263 2.37 -0.13 11.60
N TRP A 264 2.06 -0.42 12.84
CA TRP A 264 2.87 -1.26 13.71
C TRP A 264 2.00 -2.29 14.41
N ALA A 265 2.39 -3.56 14.34
CA ALA A 265 1.77 -4.63 15.09
C ALA A 265 2.80 -5.29 16.02
N ALA A 266 2.55 -5.23 17.30
CA ALA A 266 3.30 -5.99 18.29
C ALA A 266 2.48 -7.20 18.72
N HIS A 267 3.11 -8.37 18.86
CA HIS A 267 2.44 -9.57 19.39
C HIS A 267 3.17 -10.13 20.61
N ASP A 268 2.42 -10.74 21.50
CA ASP A 268 2.96 -11.40 22.69
C ASP A 268 3.56 -12.77 22.31
N GLY A 269 4.71 -12.74 21.68
CA GLY A 269 5.39 -13.95 21.20
C GLY A 269 6.87 -13.71 20.95
N ASP A 270 7.50 -14.78 20.52
CA ASP A 270 8.91 -14.84 20.15
C ASP A 270 9.11 -14.60 18.65
N HIS A 271 10.23 -14.97 18.10
CA HIS A 271 10.66 -14.81 16.72
C HIS A 271 9.93 -15.77 15.77
N VAL A 272 8.74 -15.38 15.30
CA VAL A 272 7.89 -16.22 14.45
C VAL A 272 7.35 -15.47 13.23
N PRO A 273 7.25 -16.12 12.03
CA PRO A 273 6.80 -15.46 10.81
C PRO A 273 5.29 -15.20 10.76
N LEU A 274 4.50 -16.07 11.37
CA LEU A 274 3.04 -16.09 11.28
C LEU A 274 2.43 -16.32 12.68
N PRO A 275 2.58 -15.35 13.62
CA PRO A 275 1.99 -15.50 14.94
C PRO A 275 0.47 -15.58 14.85
N THR A 276 -0.11 -16.35 15.79
CA THR A 276 -1.56 -16.47 15.99
C THR A 276 -1.93 -15.90 17.35
N ASP A 277 -3.13 -15.36 17.45
CA ASP A 277 -3.68 -15.02 18.75
C ASP A 277 -4.15 -16.28 19.49
N ARG A 278 -4.25 -16.18 20.82
CA ARG A 278 -4.78 -17.25 21.65
C ARG A 278 -6.15 -17.69 21.12
N ASN A 279 -6.34 -18.99 20.95
CA ASN A 279 -7.54 -19.62 20.41
C ASN A 279 -7.83 -19.33 18.92
N ALA A 280 -6.93 -18.68 18.19
CA ALA A 280 -7.05 -18.55 16.75
C ALA A 280 -6.36 -19.71 16.04
N SER A 281 -6.99 -20.29 15.03
CA SER A 281 -6.44 -21.36 14.20
C SER A 281 -5.58 -20.86 13.04
N THR A 282 -5.64 -19.56 12.75
CA THR A 282 -4.92 -18.94 11.62
C THR A 282 -4.23 -17.66 12.07
N SER A 283 -3.10 -17.37 11.43
CA SER A 283 -2.38 -16.12 11.67
C SER A 283 -3.16 -14.91 11.14
N TRP A 284 -3.16 -13.84 11.91
CA TRP A 284 -3.71 -12.53 11.52
C TRP A 284 -2.79 -11.79 10.54
N VAL A 285 -1.49 -12.13 10.49
CA VAL A 285 -0.47 -11.43 9.68
C VAL A 285 -0.87 -11.32 8.22
N SER A 286 -1.27 -12.44 7.60
CA SER A 286 -1.62 -12.45 6.17
C SER A 286 -2.79 -11.52 5.85
N SER A 287 -3.80 -11.46 6.72
CA SER A 287 -4.96 -10.58 6.49
C SER A 287 -4.60 -9.11 6.67
N GLU A 288 -3.83 -8.77 7.69
CA GLU A 288 -3.44 -7.39 7.96
C GLU A 288 -2.43 -6.84 6.95
N VAL A 289 -1.45 -7.65 6.53
CA VAL A 289 -0.49 -7.25 5.49
C VAL A 289 -1.21 -7.08 4.16
N TRP A 290 -2.11 -8.00 3.80
CA TRP A 290 -2.89 -7.88 2.57
C TRP A 290 -3.78 -6.64 2.59
N GLN A 291 -4.47 -6.38 3.69
CA GLN A 291 -5.25 -5.15 3.89
C GLN A 291 -4.37 -3.90 3.74
N PHE A 292 -3.17 -3.93 4.33
CA PHE A 292 -2.24 -2.80 4.23
C PHE A 292 -1.75 -2.58 2.79
N PHE A 293 -1.48 -3.63 2.03
CA PHE A 293 -1.05 -3.52 0.63
C PHE A 293 -2.19 -3.09 -0.30
N THR A 294 -3.41 -3.52 -0.04
CA THR A 294 -4.56 -3.23 -0.92
C THR A 294 -5.22 -1.89 -0.65
N GLN A 295 -4.84 -1.16 0.41
CA GLN A 295 -5.34 0.19 0.65
C GLN A 295 -4.90 1.19 -0.43
N PHE A 296 -3.85 0.88 -1.18
CA PHE A 296 -3.39 1.68 -2.31
C PHE A 296 -4.14 1.22 -3.55
N GLY A 297 -5.21 1.92 -3.93
CA GLY A 297 -6.05 1.54 -5.07
C GLY A 297 -5.28 1.49 -6.40
N SER A 298 -5.63 0.53 -7.25
CA SER A 298 -5.27 0.60 -8.67
C SER A 298 -6.11 1.72 -9.28
N THR A 299 -5.46 2.78 -9.78
CA THR A 299 -6.14 3.74 -10.65
C THR A 299 -6.36 3.02 -11.97
N THR A 300 -7.57 2.52 -12.21
CA THR A 300 -7.95 2.02 -13.54
C THR A 300 -7.78 3.17 -14.53
N SER A 301 -6.83 3.02 -15.48
CA SER A 301 -6.68 3.95 -16.60
C SER A 301 -7.97 3.91 -17.43
N PRO A 302 -8.53 5.06 -17.84
CA PRO A 302 -9.55 5.04 -18.87
C PRO A 302 -8.92 4.49 -20.17
N SER A 303 -9.57 3.51 -20.77
CA SER A 303 -9.25 3.00 -22.11
C SER A 303 -9.12 4.19 -23.07
N PRO A 304 -8.09 4.24 -23.95
CA PRO A 304 -8.00 5.32 -24.92
C PRO A 304 -9.20 5.25 -25.86
N SER A 305 -10.13 6.18 -25.70
CA SER A 305 -11.17 6.43 -26.69
C SER A 305 -10.52 7.06 -27.91
N ASN A 306 -10.59 6.32 -29.02
CA ASN A 306 -10.19 6.78 -30.34
C ASN A 306 -10.96 8.08 -30.70
N PRO A 307 -10.31 9.18 -31.07
CA PRO A 307 -11.03 10.38 -31.47
C PRO A 307 -11.62 10.19 -32.86
N GLY A 308 -12.94 9.99 -32.91
CA GLY A 308 -13.69 10.14 -34.14
C GLY A 308 -13.83 11.64 -34.47
N PRO A 309 -13.95 12.01 -35.76
CA PRO A 309 -13.90 13.41 -36.19
C PRO A 309 -15.11 14.20 -35.72
N SER A 310 -14.88 15.32 -35.07
CA SER A 310 -15.89 16.28 -34.61
C SER A 310 -16.37 17.12 -35.79
N SER A 311 -17.67 17.16 -36.01
CA SER A 311 -18.34 18.21 -36.78
C SER A 311 -18.92 19.29 -35.84
N PRO A 312 -18.77 20.58 -36.12
CA PRO A 312 -19.29 21.61 -35.23
C PRO A 312 -20.75 21.93 -35.55
N GLY A 313 -21.60 21.90 -34.54
CA GLY A 313 -22.96 22.38 -34.58
C GLY A 313 -23.21 23.43 -33.47
N PRO A 314 -24.09 24.39 -33.67
CA PRO A 314 -24.10 25.64 -32.89
C PRO A 314 -24.72 25.52 -31.51
N SER A 315 -24.13 26.29 -30.61
CA SER A 315 -24.57 26.49 -29.22
C SER A 315 -25.88 27.26 -29.11
N ASN A 316 -26.78 26.76 -28.27
CA ASN A 316 -27.86 27.57 -27.74
C ASN A 316 -27.99 27.33 -26.22
N PRO A 317 -28.01 28.33 -25.36
CA PRO A 317 -28.10 28.16 -23.92
C PRO A 317 -29.57 28.01 -23.49
N GLY A 318 -29.88 26.89 -22.88
CA GLY A 318 -31.16 26.60 -22.23
C GLY A 318 -30.97 26.36 -20.72
N PRO A 319 -31.95 26.64 -19.89
CA PRO A 319 -31.78 26.76 -18.44
C PRO A 319 -31.63 25.44 -17.74
N SER A 320 -30.78 25.44 -16.70
CA SER A 320 -30.61 24.35 -15.75
C SER A 320 -31.92 24.02 -15.06
N VAL A 321 -32.48 22.86 -15.37
CA VAL A 321 -33.53 22.23 -14.56
C VAL A 321 -32.88 21.06 -13.78
N SER A 322 -32.83 21.27 -12.47
CA SER A 322 -32.55 20.21 -11.51
C SER A 322 -33.68 19.16 -11.60
N SER A 323 -33.47 18.08 -12.32
CA SER A 323 -34.40 16.95 -12.30
C SER A 323 -34.03 15.98 -11.17
N SER A 324 -34.68 16.16 -10.03
CA SER A 324 -34.81 15.13 -9.02
C SER A 324 -35.77 14.06 -9.55
N ASN A 325 -35.22 13.00 -10.16
CA ASN A 325 -36.00 11.79 -10.38
C ASN A 325 -36.25 11.14 -9.01
N PRO A 326 -37.48 10.67 -8.73
CA PRO A 326 -37.76 9.90 -7.53
C PRO A 326 -36.95 8.59 -7.55
N PRO A 327 -36.45 8.13 -6.38
CA PRO A 327 -35.63 6.93 -6.29
C PRO A 327 -36.40 5.71 -6.76
N VAL A 328 -35.83 4.96 -7.68
CA VAL A 328 -36.36 3.66 -8.12
C VAL A 328 -36.06 2.66 -7.01
N PRO A 329 -37.05 2.05 -6.36
CA PRO A 329 -36.83 1.03 -5.33
C PRO A 329 -36.13 -0.19 -5.93
N GLY A 330 -35.02 -0.66 -5.32
CA GLY A 330 -34.36 -1.91 -5.67
C GLY A 330 -33.10 -1.83 -6.53
N ALA A 331 -32.54 -0.64 -6.78
CA ALA A 331 -31.30 -0.50 -7.55
C ALA A 331 -30.03 -0.93 -6.75
N CYS A 332 -30.16 -1.42 -5.52
CA CYS A 332 -29.08 -1.92 -4.70
C CYS A 332 -29.50 -3.04 -3.76
N ARG A 333 -28.56 -3.94 -3.47
CA ARG A 333 -28.69 -4.97 -2.44
C ARG A 333 -27.57 -4.83 -1.44
N VAL A 334 -27.86 -5.01 -0.14
CA VAL A 334 -26.87 -5.01 0.93
C VAL A 334 -26.91 -6.35 1.66
N THR A 335 -25.76 -6.90 1.97
CA THR A 335 -25.61 -8.01 2.89
C THR A 335 -24.72 -7.58 4.04
N ALA A 336 -25.09 -7.92 5.28
CA ALA A 336 -24.32 -7.64 6.47
C ALA A 336 -24.09 -8.93 7.27
N LYS A 337 -22.82 -9.19 7.61
CA LYS A 337 -22.44 -10.30 8.48
C LYS A 337 -21.84 -9.70 9.75
N VAL A 338 -22.44 -10.02 10.90
CA VAL A 338 -21.96 -9.55 12.21
C VAL A 338 -21.31 -10.72 12.96
N ASN A 339 -20.16 -10.43 13.57
CA ASN A 339 -19.48 -11.31 14.49
C ASN A 339 -19.33 -10.56 15.83
N ALA A 340 -20.01 -11.02 16.89
CA ALA A 340 -20.15 -10.32 18.15
C ALA A 340 -19.48 -11.08 19.30
N TRP A 341 -19.00 -10.33 20.30
CA TRP A 341 -18.50 -10.80 21.59
C TRP A 341 -19.04 -9.90 22.73
N ASN A 342 -18.73 -10.19 23.98
CA ASN A 342 -19.35 -9.59 25.18
C ASN A 342 -19.78 -8.12 25.11
N ASN A 343 -18.94 -7.22 24.58
CA ASN A 343 -19.18 -5.78 24.54
C ASN A 343 -18.77 -5.15 23.21
N GLY A 344 -18.50 -5.95 22.19
CA GLY A 344 -18.05 -5.49 20.88
C GLY A 344 -18.51 -6.39 19.75
N LEU A 345 -18.39 -5.89 18.55
CA LEU A 345 -18.70 -6.61 17.32
C LEU A 345 -17.84 -6.12 16.15
N THR A 346 -17.73 -6.95 15.12
CA THR A 346 -17.39 -6.52 13.78
C THR A 346 -18.59 -6.74 12.85
N ALA A 347 -18.78 -5.83 11.90
CA ALA A 347 -19.75 -5.98 10.83
C ALA A 347 -19.05 -5.86 9.48
N ASP A 348 -19.17 -6.91 8.66
CA ASP A 348 -18.76 -6.90 7.26
C ASP A 348 -20.00 -6.62 6.40
N ILE A 349 -19.95 -5.57 5.61
CA ILE A 349 -21.06 -5.11 4.78
C ILE A 349 -20.63 -5.18 3.31
N THR A 350 -21.48 -5.74 2.47
CA THR A 350 -21.30 -5.70 1.01
C THR A 350 -22.51 -5.02 0.40
N VAL A 351 -22.26 -3.92 -0.34
CA VAL A 351 -23.28 -3.25 -1.16
C VAL A 351 -23.07 -3.62 -2.62
N THR A 352 -24.13 -4.05 -3.28
CA THR A 352 -24.15 -4.43 -4.70
C THR A 352 -25.04 -3.48 -5.47
N ASN A 353 -24.54 -2.93 -6.57
CA ASN A 353 -25.36 -2.20 -7.53
C ASN A 353 -26.17 -3.19 -8.37
N THR A 354 -27.47 -3.32 -8.11
CA THR A 354 -28.39 -4.17 -8.88
C THR A 354 -29.12 -3.40 -9.98
N GLY A 355 -28.86 -2.09 -10.12
CA GLY A 355 -29.37 -1.25 -11.18
C GLY A 355 -28.62 -1.42 -12.50
N THR A 356 -29.08 -0.71 -13.53
CA THR A 356 -28.51 -0.75 -14.90
C THR A 356 -27.49 0.35 -15.16
N THR A 357 -27.31 1.29 -14.23
CA THR A 357 -26.39 2.44 -14.36
C THR A 357 -25.23 2.31 -13.38
N THR A 358 -24.05 2.78 -13.79
CA THR A 358 -22.88 2.83 -12.91
C THR A 358 -23.08 3.87 -11.81
N VAL A 359 -22.83 3.48 -10.55
CA VAL A 359 -22.77 4.37 -9.40
C VAL A 359 -21.36 4.91 -9.29
N ASN A 360 -21.16 6.21 -9.45
CA ASN A 360 -19.88 6.90 -9.28
C ASN A 360 -19.90 7.67 -7.95
N GLY A 361 -19.11 7.21 -6.98
CA GLY A 361 -19.14 7.75 -5.63
C GLY A 361 -20.37 7.23 -4.88
N TRP A 362 -20.22 6.14 -4.12
CA TRP A 362 -21.31 5.61 -3.32
C TRP A 362 -21.30 6.14 -1.90
N ARG A 363 -22.51 6.29 -1.39
CA ARG A 363 -22.79 6.73 -0.04
C ARG A 363 -23.92 5.84 0.48
N LEU A 364 -23.58 4.92 1.40
CA LEU A 364 -24.53 4.02 2.04
C LEU A 364 -24.93 4.59 3.41
N VAL A 365 -26.19 4.87 3.58
CA VAL A 365 -26.73 5.23 4.89
C VAL A 365 -27.41 4.01 5.50
N PHE A 366 -27.18 3.78 6.78
CA PHE A 366 -27.79 2.71 7.56
C PHE A 366 -27.98 3.10 9.02
N ARG A 367 -28.83 2.38 9.72
CA ARG A 367 -29.07 2.60 11.16
C ARG A 367 -28.39 1.52 11.98
N LEU A 368 -27.54 1.93 12.92
CA LEU A 368 -27.01 1.04 13.95
C LEU A 368 -28.09 0.73 15.00
N PRO A 369 -28.17 -0.49 15.52
CA PRO A 369 -28.93 -0.80 16.73
C PRO A 369 -28.57 0.12 17.89
N SER A 370 -29.58 0.41 18.72
CA SER A 370 -29.37 1.28 19.90
C SER A 370 -28.26 0.74 20.81
N GLY A 371 -27.39 1.60 21.26
CA GLY A 371 -26.25 1.27 22.12
C GLY A 371 -25.00 0.81 21.37
N GLN A 372 -25.03 0.77 20.03
CA GLN A 372 -23.83 0.52 19.23
C GLN A 372 -23.10 1.82 18.89
N THR A 373 -21.75 1.78 18.98
CA THR A 373 -20.87 2.89 18.61
C THR A 373 -19.68 2.35 17.81
N ILE A 374 -19.48 2.82 16.59
CA ILE A 374 -18.33 2.46 15.75
C ILE A 374 -17.06 3.01 16.38
N THR A 375 -16.08 2.14 16.58
CA THR A 375 -14.76 2.46 17.14
C THR A 375 -13.65 2.44 16.10
N GLY A 376 -13.89 1.81 14.94
CA GLY A 376 -12.98 1.75 13.82
C GLY A 376 -13.68 1.16 12.61
N GLY A 377 -13.14 1.41 11.41
CA GLY A 377 -13.72 0.85 10.19
C GLY A 377 -12.69 0.73 9.07
N TRP A 378 -13.03 -0.04 8.06
CA TRP A 378 -12.19 -0.29 6.87
C TRP A 378 -13.00 -0.19 5.59
N ASN A 379 -12.34 0.21 4.52
CA ASN A 379 -12.87 0.37 3.17
C ASN A 379 -14.03 1.38 3.02
N ALA A 380 -14.32 2.18 4.06
CA ALA A 380 -15.26 3.29 4.01
C ALA A 380 -14.92 4.34 5.09
N GLY A 381 -15.31 5.58 4.85
CA GLY A 381 -15.38 6.61 5.89
C GLY A 381 -16.74 6.55 6.57
N TYR A 382 -16.82 6.77 7.90
CA TYR A 382 -18.04 6.68 8.70
C TYR A 382 -18.33 7.99 9.42
N SER A 383 -19.56 8.49 9.32
CA SER A 383 -20.02 9.69 10.06
C SER A 383 -21.54 9.73 10.16
N PRO A 384 -22.11 9.98 11.35
CA PRO A 384 -21.50 9.88 12.68
C PRO A 384 -21.13 8.43 13.01
N ASN A 385 -20.60 8.18 14.19
CA ASN A 385 -20.19 6.83 14.63
C ASN A 385 -21.27 6.04 15.37
N SER A 386 -22.49 6.59 15.50
CA SER A 386 -23.63 5.96 16.20
C SER A 386 -24.96 6.41 15.59
N GLY A 387 -26.02 5.69 15.86
CA GLY A 387 -27.37 5.98 15.35
C GLY A 387 -27.47 5.77 13.84
N GLN A 388 -27.94 6.78 13.10
CA GLN A 388 -27.93 6.73 11.64
C GLN A 388 -26.53 7.12 11.13
N VAL A 389 -25.86 6.16 10.51
CA VAL A 389 -24.48 6.29 10.02
C VAL A 389 -24.47 6.39 8.50
N THR A 390 -23.62 7.26 7.99
CA THR A 390 -23.27 7.31 6.57
C THR A 390 -21.89 6.68 6.38
N ALA A 391 -21.82 5.60 5.62
CA ALA A 391 -20.57 5.07 5.07
C ALA A 391 -20.36 5.68 3.70
N THR A 392 -19.20 6.29 3.47
CA THR A 392 -18.79 6.84 2.18
C THR A 392 -17.66 6.03 1.59
N ASN A 393 -17.69 5.85 0.28
CA ASN A 393 -16.61 5.19 -0.42
C ASN A 393 -15.25 5.84 -0.11
N VAL A 394 -14.21 5.03 -0.17
CA VAL A 394 -12.82 5.49 -0.22
C VAL A 394 -12.37 5.55 -1.69
N GLY A 395 -11.21 6.16 -1.94
CA GLY A 395 -10.76 6.49 -3.30
C GLY A 395 -10.74 5.33 -4.30
N TYR A 396 -10.66 4.07 -3.83
CA TYR A 396 -10.52 2.90 -4.71
C TYR A 396 -11.82 2.09 -4.92
N ASN A 397 -12.86 2.28 -4.14
CA ASN A 397 -14.10 1.50 -4.22
C ASN A 397 -15.34 2.34 -4.56
N GLY A 398 -15.13 3.56 -5.06
CA GLY A 398 -16.20 4.52 -5.31
C GLY A 398 -17.06 4.22 -6.54
N VAL A 399 -16.62 3.33 -7.44
CA VAL A 399 -17.33 3.02 -8.68
C VAL A 399 -17.95 1.64 -8.59
N LEU A 400 -19.27 1.56 -8.73
CA LEU A 400 -20.03 0.30 -8.79
C LEU A 400 -20.71 0.21 -10.15
N ALA A 401 -20.12 -0.49 -11.10
CA ALA A 401 -20.80 -0.86 -12.35
C ALA A 401 -22.05 -1.72 -12.06
N PRO A 402 -22.99 -1.87 -13.00
CA PRO A 402 -24.10 -2.82 -12.87
C PRO A 402 -23.60 -4.21 -12.50
N GLY A 403 -24.14 -4.77 -11.41
CA GLY A 403 -23.72 -6.06 -10.84
C GLY A 403 -22.45 -6.01 -9.97
N ALA A 404 -21.71 -4.91 -9.93
CA ALA A 404 -20.52 -4.78 -9.09
C ALA A 404 -20.86 -4.53 -7.62
N SER A 405 -19.92 -4.90 -6.74
CA SER A 405 -20.08 -4.78 -5.29
C SER A 405 -18.88 -4.09 -4.66
N ALA A 406 -19.11 -3.38 -3.56
CA ALA A 406 -18.07 -2.94 -2.64
C ALA A 406 -18.27 -3.60 -1.28
N SER A 407 -17.18 -4.12 -0.70
CA SER A 407 -17.17 -4.67 0.65
C SER A 407 -16.38 -3.75 1.58
N PHE A 408 -16.95 -3.46 2.72
CA PHE A 408 -16.40 -2.61 3.75
C PHE A 408 -16.91 -3.08 5.11
N GLY A 409 -16.37 -2.57 6.21
CA GLY A 409 -16.84 -3.00 7.50
C GLY A 409 -16.36 -2.12 8.63
N PHE A 410 -16.84 -2.41 9.83
CA PHE A 410 -16.49 -1.66 11.02
C PHE A 410 -16.42 -2.56 12.25
N GLN A 411 -15.70 -2.08 13.24
CA GLN A 411 -15.75 -2.56 14.61
C GLN A 411 -16.58 -1.58 15.42
N ALA A 412 -17.42 -2.10 16.33
CA ALA A 412 -18.24 -1.29 17.21
C ALA A 412 -18.25 -1.88 18.63
N THR A 413 -18.47 -1.02 19.62
CA THR A 413 -18.93 -1.45 20.95
C THR A 413 -20.44 -1.51 21.00
N HIS A 414 -21.02 -2.28 21.93
CA HIS A 414 -22.46 -2.32 22.18
C HIS A 414 -22.78 -2.49 23.68
N THR A 415 -23.96 -2.04 24.08
CA THR A 415 -24.49 -2.14 25.45
C THR A 415 -25.55 -3.24 25.59
N GLY A 416 -25.36 -4.34 24.85
CA GLY A 416 -26.27 -5.51 24.90
C GLY A 416 -26.91 -5.84 23.55
N ASN A 417 -27.12 -4.88 22.64
CA ASN A 417 -27.66 -5.15 21.31
C ASN A 417 -26.53 -5.33 20.28
N SER A 418 -26.24 -6.55 19.88
CA SER A 418 -25.24 -6.92 18.88
C SER A 418 -25.80 -7.21 17.50
N GLY A 419 -27.04 -6.77 17.19
CA GLY A 419 -27.69 -7.00 15.90
C GLY A 419 -26.99 -6.30 14.73
N ALA A 420 -27.33 -6.74 13.52
CA ALA A 420 -26.85 -6.11 12.29
C ALA A 420 -27.48 -4.71 12.07
N PRO A 421 -26.79 -3.81 11.36
CA PRO A 421 -27.39 -2.56 10.90
C PRO A 421 -28.63 -2.81 10.03
N THR A 422 -29.51 -1.81 9.96
CA THR A 422 -30.78 -1.85 9.21
C THR A 422 -30.98 -0.58 8.38
N GLU A 423 -32.06 -0.49 7.62
CA GLU A 423 -32.50 0.72 6.91
C GLU A 423 -31.46 1.23 5.89
N TYR A 424 -31.00 0.34 5.00
CA TYR A 424 -29.96 0.71 4.03
C TYR A 424 -30.51 1.54 2.88
N THR A 425 -29.82 2.67 2.57
CA THR A 425 -30.03 3.45 1.35
C THR A 425 -28.71 3.75 0.66
N LEU A 426 -28.63 3.54 -0.65
CA LEU A 426 -27.48 3.86 -1.49
C LEU A 426 -27.78 5.14 -2.28
N ASN A 427 -27.00 6.20 -2.05
CA ASN A 427 -27.21 7.52 -2.69
C ASN A 427 -28.68 8.01 -2.62
N GLY A 428 -29.35 7.72 -1.50
CA GLY A 428 -30.74 8.09 -1.27
C GLY A 428 -31.79 7.08 -1.75
N SER A 429 -31.42 6.03 -2.49
CA SER A 429 -32.32 4.97 -2.93
C SER A 429 -32.31 3.82 -1.96
N ALA A 430 -33.49 3.30 -1.56
CA ALA A 430 -33.61 2.16 -0.65
C ALA A 430 -33.00 0.89 -1.27
N CYS A 431 -32.21 0.15 -0.49
CA CYS A 431 -31.65 -1.13 -0.89
C CYS A 431 -32.47 -2.30 -0.32
N THR A 432 -32.47 -3.42 -1.04
CA THR A 432 -32.87 -4.70 -0.47
C THR A 432 -31.76 -5.25 0.42
N ALA A 433 -32.11 -5.84 1.55
CA ALA A 433 -31.19 -6.47 2.49
C ALA A 433 -31.20 -8.00 2.36
#